data_25a226b6160ae01606d04b2bb8149bfb
#
_entry.id   25a226b6160ae01606d04b2bb8149bfb
#
_cell.length_a   1.000
_cell.length_b   1.000
_cell.length_c   1.000
_cell.angle_alpha   90.00
_cell.angle_beta   90.00
_cell.angle_gamma   90.00
#
_symmetry.space_group_name_H-M   'P 1'
#
loop_
_entity.id
_entity.type
_entity.pdbx_description
1 polymer ?
#
loop_
_entity_poly.entity_id
_entity_poly.type
_entity_poly.pdbx_seq_one_letter_code
_entity_poly.pdbx_strand_id
1 'polypeptide(L)'
;MKAVCNVNEVIACIMMNYIGMYGVNFLIQLTVFDSLKNQSLPVAENANAPKLGMDLIFRSGATASSANAGIFIAVLAGVVIYYLIEKTKFGYELKACGYNRDAARYAGINETRSIVLSMVIAGALSGLGGACLYLAGAGKGIEVLDTLAAEGFNGIPVALLGLNNPIGIIFSGLFVAYLNQGGFNMQVYGFAPQVIDIIISVVIYFAAFSLLLRGFVELRVKRREEKRAADGRPAVSGRGPQEGGGAE
;
A
#
# COMPACT_ATOMS: atom_id res chain seq x y z
N MET A 1 -2.34 22.45 -0.14
CA MET A 1 -1.39 23.24 0.68
C MET A 1 0.03 23.22 0.10
N LYS A 2 0.68 22.06 -0.14
CA LYS A 2 2.03 22.00 -0.77
C LYS A 2 2.09 22.73 -2.11
N ALA A 3 1.14 22.49 -3.00
CA ALA A 3 1.12 23.03 -4.34
C ALA A 3 0.88 24.55 -4.43
N VAL A 4 0.30 25.18 -3.39
CA VAL A 4 -0.07 26.60 -3.39
C VAL A 4 0.72 27.39 -2.34
N CYS A 5 0.89 26.84 -1.15
CA CYS A 5 1.51 27.51 0.00
C CYS A 5 2.92 26.99 0.35
N ASN A 6 3.45 26.05 -0.42
CA ASN A 6 4.75 25.39 -0.19
C ASN A 6 4.94 24.84 1.24
N VAL A 7 3.85 24.45 1.89
CA VAL A 7 3.86 23.83 3.23
C VAL A 7 4.38 22.40 3.12
N ASN A 8 5.15 21.95 4.12
CA ASN A 8 5.62 20.57 4.19
C ASN A 8 4.41 19.61 4.23
N GLU A 9 4.35 18.71 3.23
CA GLU A 9 3.24 17.75 3.10
C GLU A 9 3.09 16.82 4.28
N VAL A 10 4.19 16.40 4.91
CA VAL A 10 4.17 15.46 6.03
C VAL A 10 3.46 16.07 7.23
N ILE A 11 3.82 17.31 7.58
CA ILE A 11 3.19 18.03 8.70
C ILE A 11 1.70 18.26 8.41
N ALA A 12 1.37 18.69 7.19
CA ALA A 12 -0.02 18.93 6.81
C ALA A 12 -0.87 17.64 6.89
N CYS A 13 -0.33 16.50 6.41
CA CYS A 13 -1.03 15.21 6.48
C CYS A 13 -1.22 14.73 7.91
N ILE A 14 -0.20 14.86 8.78
CA ILE A 14 -0.32 14.48 10.20
C ILE A 14 -1.40 15.32 10.89
N MET A 15 -1.41 16.64 10.70
CA MET A 15 -2.43 17.51 11.27
C MET A 15 -3.84 17.16 10.78
N MET A 16 -3.99 16.88 9.47
CA MET A 16 -5.28 16.48 8.89
C MET A 16 -5.76 15.12 9.41
N ASN A 17 -4.86 14.19 9.70
CA ASN A 17 -5.23 12.91 10.32
C ASN A 17 -5.83 13.11 11.70
N TYR A 18 -5.23 13.96 12.55
CA TYR A 18 -5.81 14.28 13.87
C TYR A 18 -7.15 15.01 13.75
N ILE A 19 -7.26 15.98 12.85
CA ILE A 19 -8.53 16.68 12.60
C ILE A 19 -9.60 15.69 12.14
N GLY A 20 -9.25 14.78 11.24
CA GLY A 20 -10.15 13.71 10.76
C GLY A 20 -10.58 12.77 11.90
N MET A 21 -9.64 12.32 12.73
CA MET A 21 -9.88 11.45 13.86
C MET A 21 -10.84 12.10 14.87
N TYR A 22 -10.54 13.29 15.33
CA TYR A 22 -11.41 14.00 16.27
C TYR A 22 -12.77 14.37 15.66
N GLY A 23 -12.80 14.72 14.37
CA GLY A 23 -14.05 14.96 13.64
C GLY A 23 -14.94 13.72 13.58
N VAL A 24 -14.37 12.55 13.27
CA VAL A 24 -15.11 11.27 13.26
C VAL A 24 -15.57 10.90 14.67
N ASN A 25 -14.69 10.99 15.67
CA ASN A 25 -15.05 10.72 17.06
C ASN A 25 -16.22 11.60 17.53
N PHE A 26 -16.19 12.89 17.21
CA PHE A 26 -17.27 13.82 17.53
C PHE A 26 -18.59 13.44 16.84
N LEU A 27 -18.54 13.09 15.56
CA LEU A 27 -19.72 12.67 14.82
C LEU A 27 -20.31 11.37 15.38
N ILE A 28 -19.47 10.40 15.75
CA ILE A 28 -19.93 9.14 16.37
C ILE A 28 -20.60 9.41 17.69
N GLN A 29 -20.02 10.25 18.55
CA GLN A 29 -20.59 10.60 19.86
C GLN A 29 -21.94 11.28 19.74
N LEU A 30 -22.17 12.07 18.67
CA LEU A 30 -23.45 12.73 18.43
C LEU A 30 -24.53 11.83 17.85
N THR A 31 -24.16 10.78 17.08
CA THR A 31 -25.14 10.05 16.25
C THR A 31 -25.37 8.62 16.68
N VAL A 32 -24.30 7.83 16.91
CA VAL A 32 -24.37 6.36 16.97
C VAL A 32 -23.50 5.79 18.10
N PHE A 33 -23.32 6.53 19.18
CA PHE A 33 -22.44 6.13 20.27
C PHE A 33 -23.07 5.07 21.19
N ASP A 34 -22.36 3.96 21.42
CA ASP A 34 -22.66 2.96 22.43
C ASP A 34 -21.79 3.21 23.68
N SER A 35 -22.41 3.76 24.73
CA SER A 35 -21.71 4.10 25.99
C SER A 35 -21.18 2.88 26.75
N LEU A 36 -21.71 1.68 26.50
CA LEU A 36 -21.29 0.46 27.20
C LEU A 36 -19.95 -0.07 26.66
N LYS A 37 -19.73 0.07 25.34
CA LYS A 37 -18.56 -0.46 24.67
C LYS A 37 -17.55 0.60 24.23
N ASN A 38 -17.84 1.88 24.45
CA ASN A 38 -17.05 3.03 24.01
C ASN A 38 -16.71 2.98 22.50
N GLN A 39 -17.68 2.56 21.69
CA GLN A 39 -17.57 2.43 20.24
C GLN A 39 -18.87 2.83 19.57
N SER A 40 -18.87 2.95 18.23
CA SER A 40 -20.10 3.11 17.48
C SER A 40 -20.97 1.85 17.56
N LEU A 41 -22.29 2.00 17.37
CA LEU A 41 -23.14 0.85 17.13
C LEU A 41 -22.60 0.03 15.95
N PRO A 42 -22.72 -1.32 16.01
CA PRO A 42 -22.28 -2.18 14.91
C PRO A 42 -23.05 -1.87 13.63
N VAL A 43 -22.37 -2.01 12.50
CA VAL A 43 -22.99 -1.86 11.19
C VAL A 43 -24.13 -2.88 11.03
N ALA A 44 -25.26 -2.44 10.46
CA ALA A 44 -26.40 -3.32 10.21
C ALA A 44 -25.98 -4.52 9.34
N GLU A 45 -26.51 -5.70 9.62
CA GLU A 45 -26.14 -6.94 8.90
C GLU A 45 -26.34 -6.83 7.38
N ASN A 46 -27.33 -6.07 6.95
CA ASN A 46 -27.62 -5.83 5.53
C ASN A 46 -26.57 -4.94 4.83
N ALA A 47 -25.75 -4.18 5.58
CA ALA A 47 -24.72 -3.31 5.05
C ALA A 47 -23.32 -3.96 5.07
N ASN A 48 -23.20 -5.17 5.62
CA ASN A 48 -21.94 -5.91 5.58
C ASN A 48 -21.57 -6.30 4.15
N ALA A 49 -20.27 -6.25 3.84
CA ALA A 49 -19.77 -6.68 2.54
C ALA A 49 -20.18 -8.13 2.27
N PRO A 50 -20.87 -8.41 1.14
CA PRO A 50 -21.34 -9.76 0.84
C PRO A 50 -20.14 -10.71 0.73
N LYS A 51 -20.29 -11.90 1.27
CA LYS A 51 -19.24 -12.95 1.22
C LYS A 51 -19.04 -13.54 -0.17
N LEU A 52 -19.91 -13.21 -1.14
CA LEU A 52 -19.85 -13.58 -2.57
C LEU A 52 -19.47 -15.04 -2.84
N GLY A 53 -19.96 -15.95 -2.00
CA GLY A 53 -19.68 -17.38 -2.17
C GLY A 53 -18.24 -17.81 -1.79
N MET A 54 -17.43 -16.95 -1.22
CA MET A 54 -16.09 -17.31 -0.74
C MET A 54 -16.16 -18.33 0.41
N ASP A 55 -17.27 -18.39 1.14
CA ASP A 55 -17.54 -19.45 2.11
C ASP A 55 -17.55 -20.86 1.47
N LEU A 56 -17.87 -20.96 0.19
CA LEU A 56 -17.88 -22.24 -0.55
C LEU A 56 -16.50 -22.62 -1.07
N ILE A 57 -15.70 -21.64 -1.49
CA ILE A 57 -14.38 -21.86 -2.11
C ILE A 57 -13.29 -22.09 -1.05
N PHE A 58 -13.34 -21.34 0.06
CA PHE A 58 -12.34 -21.38 1.13
C PHE A 58 -12.88 -22.02 2.43
N ARG A 59 -13.78 -22.98 2.31
CA ARG A 59 -14.30 -23.73 3.45
C ARG A 59 -13.25 -24.69 3.96
N SER A 60 -12.64 -24.38 5.09
CA SER A 60 -11.74 -25.30 5.81
C SER A 60 -12.49 -25.91 6.98
N GLY A 61 -13.10 -27.07 6.77
CA GLY A 61 -13.84 -27.79 7.82
C GLY A 61 -15.15 -27.12 8.23
N ALA A 62 -15.40 -27.03 9.55
CA ALA A 62 -16.64 -26.50 10.14
C ALA A 62 -16.65 -24.96 10.32
N THR A 63 -15.53 -24.28 10.11
CA THR A 63 -15.41 -22.83 10.29
C THR A 63 -15.60 -22.10 8.97
N ALA A 64 -16.53 -21.15 8.94
CA ALA A 64 -16.72 -20.26 7.79
C ALA A 64 -15.49 -19.36 7.63
N SER A 65 -15.01 -19.22 6.40
CA SER A 65 -13.90 -18.32 6.11
C SER A 65 -14.25 -16.87 6.42
N SER A 66 -13.32 -16.13 7.02
CA SER A 66 -13.44 -14.68 7.22
C SER A 66 -13.17 -13.87 5.94
N ALA A 67 -12.91 -14.56 4.81
CA ALA A 67 -12.63 -13.90 3.54
C ALA A 67 -13.91 -13.23 3.00
N ASN A 68 -13.80 -11.94 2.71
CA ASN A 68 -14.90 -11.10 2.23
C ASN A 68 -14.63 -10.59 0.81
N ALA A 69 -15.68 -10.08 0.16
CA ALA A 69 -15.58 -9.43 -1.15
C ALA A 69 -14.56 -8.29 -1.23
N GLY A 70 -14.11 -7.76 -0.11
CA GLY A 70 -13.06 -6.74 -0.03
C GLY A 70 -11.77 -7.12 -0.74
N ILE A 71 -11.42 -8.40 -0.81
CA ILE A 71 -10.24 -8.87 -1.56
C ILE A 71 -10.38 -8.56 -3.05
N PHE A 72 -11.56 -8.80 -3.64
CA PHE A 72 -11.80 -8.50 -5.06
C PHE A 72 -11.72 -7.00 -5.32
N ILE A 73 -12.27 -6.19 -4.41
CA ILE A 73 -12.20 -4.73 -4.49
C ILE A 73 -10.73 -4.27 -4.42
N ALA A 74 -9.93 -4.83 -3.51
CA ALA A 74 -8.52 -4.50 -3.36
C ALA A 74 -7.71 -4.88 -4.61
N VAL A 75 -7.92 -6.08 -5.17
CA VAL A 75 -7.25 -6.52 -6.40
C VAL A 75 -7.67 -5.66 -7.58
N LEU A 76 -8.97 -5.38 -7.72
CA LEU A 76 -9.49 -4.51 -8.78
C LEU A 76 -8.88 -3.11 -8.68
N ALA A 77 -8.86 -2.52 -7.48
CA ALA A 77 -8.24 -1.22 -7.23
C ALA A 77 -6.75 -1.23 -7.62
N GLY A 78 -6.01 -2.28 -7.24
CA GLY A 78 -4.60 -2.43 -7.61
C GLY A 78 -4.38 -2.51 -9.11
N VAL A 79 -5.22 -3.25 -9.84
CA VAL A 79 -5.17 -3.35 -11.31
C VAL A 79 -5.52 -2.02 -11.96
N VAL A 80 -6.55 -1.33 -11.47
CA VAL A 80 -6.95 0.01 -11.98
C VAL A 80 -5.82 1.01 -11.79
N ILE A 81 -5.19 1.04 -10.62
CA ILE A 81 -4.06 1.93 -10.34
C ILE A 81 -2.85 1.57 -11.20
N TYR A 82 -2.56 0.27 -11.38
CA TYR A 82 -1.51 -0.17 -12.30
C TYR A 82 -1.74 0.37 -13.72
N TYR A 83 -2.95 0.19 -14.25
CA TYR A 83 -3.29 0.69 -15.57
C TYR A 83 -3.18 2.22 -15.65
N LEU A 84 -3.67 2.91 -14.62
CA LEU A 84 -3.61 4.38 -14.55
C LEU A 84 -2.16 4.89 -14.54
N ILE A 85 -1.27 4.27 -13.78
CA ILE A 85 0.13 4.72 -13.66
C ILE A 85 0.96 4.32 -14.88
N GLU A 86 0.76 3.11 -15.44
CA GLU A 86 1.62 2.57 -16.51
C GLU A 86 1.11 2.88 -17.93
N LYS A 87 -0.21 3.03 -18.10
CA LYS A 87 -0.83 3.08 -19.42
C LYS A 87 -1.50 4.40 -19.76
N THR A 88 -1.52 5.39 -18.83
CA THR A 88 -2.17 6.67 -19.12
C THR A 88 -1.16 7.83 -19.19
N LYS A 89 -1.56 8.90 -19.89
CA LYS A 89 -0.79 10.17 -19.92
C LYS A 89 -0.61 10.75 -18.52
N PHE A 90 -1.64 10.66 -17.70
CA PHE A 90 -1.59 11.11 -16.30
C PHE A 90 -0.51 10.40 -15.50
N GLY A 91 -0.38 9.07 -15.63
CA GLY A 91 0.66 8.30 -14.97
C GLY A 91 2.07 8.71 -15.42
N TYR A 92 2.23 9.00 -16.70
CA TYR A 92 3.50 9.53 -17.23
C TYR A 92 3.84 10.91 -16.64
N GLU A 93 2.89 11.85 -16.65
CA GLU A 93 3.05 13.18 -16.06
C GLU A 93 3.40 13.09 -14.57
N LEU A 94 2.73 12.18 -13.85
CA LEU A 94 2.97 11.95 -12.43
C LEU A 94 4.40 11.44 -12.16
N LYS A 95 4.86 10.45 -12.94
CA LYS A 95 6.23 9.93 -12.87
C LYS A 95 7.26 11.01 -13.22
N ALA A 96 7.03 11.78 -14.27
CA ALA A 96 7.91 12.87 -14.68
C ALA A 96 8.06 13.93 -13.57
N CYS A 97 6.95 14.36 -12.97
CA CYS A 97 6.97 15.28 -11.82
C CYS A 97 7.66 14.68 -10.60
N GLY A 98 7.57 13.36 -10.40
CA GLY A 98 8.22 12.65 -9.30
C GLY A 98 9.74 12.57 -9.46
N TYR A 99 10.24 12.40 -10.68
CA TYR A 99 11.68 12.36 -10.97
C TYR A 99 12.35 13.75 -10.91
N ASN A 100 11.78 14.71 -11.59
CA ASN A 100 12.32 16.08 -11.59
C ASN A 100 11.21 17.07 -11.91
N ARG A 101 10.86 17.91 -10.92
CA ARG A 101 9.79 18.91 -11.05
C ARG A 101 10.13 19.99 -12.06
N ASP A 102 11.36 20.50 -12.03
CA ASP A 102 11.78 21.58 -12.92
C ASP A 102 11.79 21.11 -14.38
N ALA A 103 12.33 19.91 -14.63
CA ALA A 103 12.29 19.31 -15.96
C ALA A 103 10.85 19.09 -16.47
N ALA A 104 9.94 18.59 -15.62
CA ALA A 104 8.54 18.42 -15.96
C ALA A 104 7.87 19.75 -16.31
N ARG A 105 8.15 20.81 -15.56
CA ARG A 105 7.64 22.16 -15.84
C ARG A 105 8.13 22.72 -17.18
N TYR A 106 9.41 22.51 -17.50
CA TYR A 106 9.96 22.89 -18.81
C TYR A 106 9.31 22.11 -19.97
N ALA A 107 8.92 20.86 -19.72
CA ALA A 107 8.17 20.05 -20.67
C ALA A 107 6.67 20.43 -20.79
N GLY A 108 6.21 21.48 -20.09
CA GLY A 108 4.83 21.95 -20.12
C GLY A 108 3.86 21.17 -19.25
N ILE A 109 4.35 20.31 -18.36
CA ILE A 109 3.51 19.55 -17.44
C ILE A 109 3.11 20.42 -16.25
N ASN A 110 1.82 20.42 -15.92
CA ASN A 110 1.31 21.16 -14.77
C ASN A 110 1.56 20.40 -13.46
N GLU A 111 2.67 20.72 -12.78
CA GLU A 111 3.07 20.05 -11.54
C GLU A 111 2.02 20.15 -10.41
N THR A 112 1.38 21.33 -10.28
CA THR A 112 0.36 21.57 -9.26
C THR A 112 -0.82 20.61 -9.42
N ARG A 113 -1.30 20.44 -10.65
CA ARG A 113 -2.40 19.54 -10.97
C ARG A 113 -2.01 18.08 -10.70
N SER A 114 -0.81 17.66 -11.09
CA SER A 114 -0.33 16.29 -10.85
C SER A 114 -0.22 15.98 -9.36
N ILE A 115 0.31 16.90 -8.54
CA ILE A 115 0.40 16.73 -7.09
C ILE A 115 -0.99 16.64 -6.45
N VAL A 116 -1.91 17.54 -6.81
CA VAL A 116 -3.26 17.52 -6.23
C VAL A 116 -4.00 16.23 -6.58
N LEU A 117 -3.97 15.82 -7.86
CA LEU A 117 -4.65 14.60 -8.30
C LEU A 117 -4.05 13.34 -7.63
N SER A 118 -2.72 13.27 -7.44
CA SER A 118 -2.11 12.13 -6.73
C SER A 118 -2.60 12.02 -5.29
N MET A 119 -2.72 13.16 -4.59
CA MET A 119 -3.24 13.18 -3.21
C MET A 119 -4.73 12.81 -3.15
N VAL A 120 -5.54 13.25 -4.12
CA VAL A 120 -6.97 12.89 -4.20
C VAL A 120 -7.13 11.38 -4.43
N ILE A 121 -6.35 10.80 -5.35
CA ILE A 121 -6.39 9.35 -5.62
C ILE A 121 -5.94 8.57 -4.38
N ALA A 122 -4.86 8.99 -3.72
CA ALA A 122 -4.40 8.36 -2.49
C ALA A 122 -5.47 8.41 -1.38
N GLY A 123 -6.13 9.57 -1.21
CA GLY A 123 -7.24 9.72 -0.26
C GLY A 123 -8.45 8.84 -0.59
N ALA A 124 -8.81 8.73 -1.87
CA ALA A 124 -9.89 7.85 -2.31
C ALA A 124 -9.58 6.36 -2.03
N LEU A 125 -8.34 5.92 -2.30
CA LEU A 125 -7.89 4.56 -1.99
C LEU A 125 -7.88 4.30 -0.48
N SER A 126 -7.43 5.25 0.32
CA SER A 126 -7.47 5.16 1.79
C SER A 126 -8.91 5.04 2.30
N GLY A 127 -9.84 5.82 1.76
CA GLY A 127 -11.28 5.73 2.07
C GLY A 127 -11.87 4.36 1.70
N LEU A 128 -11.52 3.81 0.53
CA LEU A 128 -11.91 2.45 0.14
C LEU A 128 -11.34 1.39 1.09
N GLY A 129 -10.08 1.53 1.50
CA GLY A 129 -9.45 0.64 2.47
C GLY A 129 -10.16 0.67 3.82
N GLY A 130 -10.50 1.86 4.34
CA GLY A 130 -11.29 2.03 5.56
C GLY A 130 -12.70 1.43 5.44
N ALA A 131 -13.38 1.65 4.32
CA ALA A 131 -14.68 1.03 4.07
C ALA A 131 -14.59 -0.50 4.07
N CYS A 132 -13.60 -1.08 3.39
CA CYS A 132 -13.38 -2.52 3.41
C CYS A 132 -13.11 -3.06 4.82
N LEU A 133 -12.36 -2.31 5.65
CA LEU A 133 -12.02 -2.72 7.02
C LEU A 133 -13.27 -2.81 7.90
N TYR A 134 -14.11 -1.78 7.89
CA TYR A 134 -15.29 -1.71 8.77
C TYR A 134 -16.50 -2.49 8.25
N LEU A 135 -16.63 -2.70 6.93
CA LEU A 135 -17.69 -3.49 6.34
C LEU A 135 -17.34 -4.98 6.20
N ALA A 136 -16.10 -5.37 6.48
CA ALA A 136 -15.64 -6.74 6.29
C ALA A 136 -16.14 -7.75 7.32
N GLY A 137 -16.79 -7.34 8.39
CA GLY A 137 -17.26 -8.28 9.40
C GLY A 137 -18.43 -7.77 10.20
N ALA A 138 -19.39 -8.64 10.44
CA ALA A 138 -20.50 -8.35 11.32
C ALA A 138 -20.00 -7.94 12.72
N GLY A 139 -20.48 -6.80 13.21
CA GLY A 139 -20.25 -6.37 14.58
C GLY A 139 -18.99 -5.53 14.84
N LYS A 140 -18.24 -5.14 13.83
CA LYS A 140 -17.15 -4.15 14.02
C LYS A 140 -17.75 -2.75 14.15
N GLY A 141 -17.61 -2.16 15.33
CA GLY A 141 -17.83 -0.72 15.56
C GLY A 141 -16.54 0.07 15.41
N ILE A 142 -16.65 1.37 15.20
CA ILE A 142 -15.50 2.27 15.23
C ILE A 142 -15.26 2.62 16.70
N GLU A 143 -14.10 2.26 17.22
CA GLU A 143 -13.71 2.58 18.59
C GLU A 143 -13.42 4.08 18.71
N VAL A 144 -13.97 4.71 19.76
CA VAL A 144 -13.73 6.12 20.06
C VAL A 144 -12.46 6.23 20.91
N LEU A 145 -11.32 6.29 20.23
CA LEU A 145 -10.00 6.38 20.84
C LEU A 145 -9.29 7.67 20.38
N ASP A 146 -8.44 8.21 21.24
CA ASP A 146 -7.59 9.37 20.95
C ASP A 146 -6.25 8.97 20.30
N THR A 147 -6.21 7.77 19.70
CA THR A 147 -5.03 7.24 19.00
C THR A 147 -5.34 6.99 17.54
N LEU A 148 -4.36 7.30 16.68
CA LEU A 148 -4.49 7.00 15.25
C LEU A 148 -4.50 5.50 15.00
N ALA A 149 -5.33 5.05 14.07
CA ALA A 149 -5.44 3.65 13.68
C ALA A 149 -4.11 3.13 13.12
N ALA A 150 -3.64 2.01 13.67
CA ALA A 150 -2.35 1.40 13.30
C ALA A 150 -2.34 0.87 11.86
N GLU A 151 -3.51 0.55 11.30
CA GLU A 151 -3.67 -0.02 9.96
C GLU A 151 -3.08 0.87 8.86
N GLY A 152 -3.19 2.20 9.02
CA GLY A 152 -2.61 3.15 8.09
C GLY A 152 -1.08 3.08 8.06
N PHE A 153 -0.45 2.96 9.24
CA PHE A 153 1.00 2.83 9.35
C PHE A 153 1.49 1.47 8.84
N ASN A 154 0.74 0.40 9.06
CA ASN A 154 1.06 -0.94 8.57
C ASN A 154 1.04 -1.04 7.03
N GLY A 155 0.38 -0.11 6.35
CA GLY A 155 0.41 0.00 4.89
C GLY A 155 1.76 0.42 4.31
N ILE A 156 2.55 1.22 5.05
CA ILE A 156 3.85 1.72 4.59
C ILE A 156 4.84 0.56 4.33
N PRO A 157 5.06 -0.34 5.30
CA PRO A 157 5.90 -1.52 5.09
C PRO A 157 5.46 -2.40 3.93
N VAL A 158 4.15 -2.62 3.77
CA VAL A 158 3.59 -3.41 2.67
C VAL A 158 3.91 -2.78 1.32
N ALA A 159 3.81 -1.45 1.20
CA ALA A 159 4.16 -0.72 -0.01
C ALA A 159 5.66 -0.82 -0.34
N LEU A 160 6.53 -0.72 0.67
CA LEU A 160 7.98 -0.88 0.51
C LEU A 160 8.35 -2.31 0.10
N LEU A 161 7.74 -3.33 0.71
CA LEU A 161 7.93 -4.72 0.35
C LEU A 161 7.49 -4.99 -1.11
N GLY A 162 6.41 -4.33 -1.57
CA GLY A 162 5.93 -4.37 -2.95
C GLY A 162 6.73 -3.50 -3.93
N LEU A 163 7.86 -2.90 -3.49
CA LEU A 163 8.72 -2.02 -4.31
C LEU A 163 7.97 -0.80 -4.90
N ASN A 164 6.94 -0.33 -4.24
CA ASN A 164 6.04 0.72 -4.71
C ASN A 164 5.38 0.43 -6.08
N ASN A 165 5.37 -0.84 -6.50
CA ASN A 165 4.68 -1.29 -7.71
C ASN A 165 3.29 -1.79 -7.33
N PRO A 166 2.20 -1.33 -7.97
CA PRO A 166 0.84 -1.74 -7.62
C PRO A 166 0.61 -3.25 -7.63
N ILE A 167 1.19 -3.96 -8.58
CA ILE A 167 1.11 -5.43 -8.64
C ILE A 167 1.92 -6.05 -7.49
N GLY A 168 3.13 -5.55 -7.23
CA GLY A 168 3.97 -5.99 -6.12
C GLY A 168 3.28 -5.79 -4.76
N ILE A 169 2.53 -4.69 -4.59
CA ILE A 169 1.79 -4.39 -3.37
C ILE A 169 0.66 -5.40 -3.13
N ILE A 170 -0.01 -5.89 -4.17
CA ILE A 170 -1.02 -6.95 -4.03
C ILE A 170 -0.38 -8.22 -3.44
N PHE A 171 0.74 -8.66 -3.99
CA PHE A 171 1.44 -9.84 -3.49
C PHE A 171 2.01 -9.65 -2.08
N SER A 172 2.62 -8.50 -1.81
CA SER A 172 3.14 -8.20 -0.47
C SER A 172 2.03 -8.08 0.57
N GLY A 173 0.88 -7.51 0.21
CA GLY A 173 -0.30 -7.43 1.06
C GLY A 173 -0.85 -8.82 1.42
N LEU A 174 -0.99 -9.70 0.42
CA LEU A 174 -1.40 -11.09 0.65
C LEU A 174 -0.40 -11.84 1.54
N PHE A 175 0.89 -11.63 1.32
CA PHE A 175 1.94 -12.26 2.13
C PHE A 175 1.89 -11.80 3.59
N VAL A 176 1.77 -10.50 3.84
CA VAL A 176 1.66 -9.96 5.22
C VAL A 176 0.36 -10.40 5.87
N ALA A 177 -0.76 -10.43 5.13
CA ALA A 177 -2.03 -10.95 5.63
C ALA A 177 -1.93 -12.44 6.01
N TYR A 178 -1.22 -13.24 5.22
CA TYR A 178 -0.96 -14.65 5.53
C TYR A 178 -0.14 -14.80 6.82
N LEU A 179 0.90 -13.97 7.00
CA LEU A 179 1.69 -13.97 8.24
C LEU A 179 0.84 -13.61 9.46
N ASN A 180 0.01 -12.57 9.35
CA ASN A 180 -0.90 -12.16 10.42
C ASN A 180 -1.90 -13.27 10.78
N GLN A 181 -2.47 -13.93 9.76
CA GLN A 181 -3.41 -15.05 9.98
C GLN A 181 -2.71 -16.26 10.61
N GLY A 182 -1.48 -16.58 10.14
CA GLY A 182 -0.66 -17.62 10.76
C GLY A 182 -0.40 -17.33 12.23
N GLY A 183 -0.11 -16.06 12.51
CA GLY A 183 0.09 -15.60 13.86
C GLY A 183 -1.11 -15.69 14.76
N PHE A 184 -2.27 -15.34 14.27
CA PHE A 184 -3.51 -15.51 15.04
C PHE A 184 -3.73 -16.98 15.41
N ASN A 185 -3.44 -17.90 14.52
CA ASN A 185 -3.54 -19.33 14.79
C ASN A 185 -2.50 -19.81 15.81
N MET A 186 -1.31 -19.21 15.86
CA MET A 186 -0.27 -19.57 16.86
C MET A 186 -0.67 -19.19 18.29
N GLN A 187 -1.54 -18.21 18.49
CA GLN A 187 -2.03 -17.83 19.82
C GLN A 187 -2.80 -18.96 20.50
N VAL A 188 -3.48 -19.81 19.71
CA VAL A 188 -4.17 -21.00 20.24
C VAL A 188 -3.21 -21.98 20.91
N TYR A 189 -1.93 -21.98 20.50
CA TYR A 189 -0.87 -22.81 21.07
C TYR A 189 -0.07 -22.10 22.18
N GLY A 190 -0.56 -20.96 22.68
CA GLY A 190 0.06 -20.24 23.79
C GLY A 190 1.20 -19.29 23.41
N PHE A 191 1.43 -19.03 22.14
CA PHE A 191 2.40 -18.03 21.72
C PHE A 191 1.85 -16.62 21.93
N ALA A 192 2.70 -15.71 22.43
CA ALA A 192 2.34 -14.32 22.62
C ALA A 192 2.14 -13.63 21.26
N PRO A 193 1.08 -12.77 21.09
CA PRO A 193 0.83 -12.05 19.83
C PRO A 193 2.04 -11.26 19.32
N GLN A 194 2.84 -10.72 20.23
CA GLN A 194 4.01 -9.90 19.94
C GLN A 194 5.10 -10.62 19.13
N VAL A 195 5.13 -11.97 19.15
CA VAL A 195 6.09 -12.75 18.35
C VAL A 195 5.86 -12.52 16.86
N ILE A 196 4.62 -12.35 16.44
CA ILE A 196 4.26 -12.14 15.04
C ILE A 196 4.67 -10.74 14.60
N ASP A 197 4.42 -9.74 15.45
CA ASP A 197 4.83 -8.37 15.19
C ASP A 197 6.35 -8.27 15.01
N ILE A 198 7.12 -9.03 15.81
CA ILE A 198 8.57 -9.14 15.67
C ILE A 198 8.94 -9.76 14.32
N ILE A 199 8.32 -10.88 13.93
CA ILE A 199 8.60 -11.56 12.65
C ILE A 199 8.31 -10.62 11.48
N ILE A 200 7.14 -9.97 11.48
CA ILE A 200 6.75 -9.03 10.43
C ILE A 200 7.75 -7.86 10.38
N SER A 201 8.13 -7.30 11.51
CA SER A 201 9.09 -6.19 11.59
C SER A 201 10.46 -6.59 11.04
N VAL A 202 10.94 -7.80 11.33
CA VAL A 202 12.21 -8.34 10.79
C VAL A 202 12.11 -8.52 9.27
N VAL A 203 11.03 -9.08 8.76
CA VAL A 203 10.82 -9.25 7.30
C VAL A 203 10.83 -7.90 6.60
N ILE A 204 10.13 -6.90 7.15
CA ILE A 204 10.08 -5.54 6.60
C ILE A 204 11.45 -4.88 6.63
N TYR A 205 12.19 -5.03 7.75
CA TYR A 205 13.55 -4.50 7.88
C TYR A 205 14.47 -5.06 6.79
N PHE A 206 14.47 -6.38 6.58
CA PHE A 206 15.29 -6.98 5.53
C PHE A 206 14.83 -6.60 4.12
N ALA A 207 13.53 -6.41 3.89
CA ALA A 207 13.01 -5.92 2.63
C ALA A 207 13.50 -4.48 2.34
N ALA A 208 13.42 -3.59 3.33
CA ALA A 208 13.93 -2.22 3.20
C ALA A 208 15.46 -2.21 2.99
N PHE A 209 16.20 -3.06 3.71
CA PHE A 209 17.64 -3.21 3.56
C PHE A 209 18.04 -3.71 2.16
N SER A 210 17.27 -4.64 1.59
CA SER A 210 17.46 -5.11 0.22
C SER A 210 17.38 -3.99 -0.81
N LEU A 211 16.48 -3.01 -0.62
CA LEU A 211 16.37 -1.83 -1.49
C LEU A 211 17.63 -0.95 -1.40
N LEU A 212 18.15 -0.75 -0.20
CA LEU A 212 19.41 0.00 -0.01
C LEU A 212 20.58 -0.71 -0.69
N LEU A 213 20.68 -2.04 -0.54
CA LEU A 213 21.74 -2.81 -1.20
C LEU A 213 21.67 -2.70 -2.73
N ARG A 214 20.48 -2.78 -3.32
CA ARG A 214 20.29 -2.57 -4.76
C ARG A 214 20.82 -1.20 -5.20
N GLY A 215 20.42 -0.13 -4.50
CA GLY A 215 20.91 1.22 -4.79
C GLY A 215 22.44 1.33 -4.72
N PHE A 216 23.05 0.72 -3.71
CA PHE A 216 24.53 0.70 -3.59
C PHE A 216 25.22 -0.09 -4.71
N VAL A 217 24.64 -1.23 -5.08
CA VAL A 217 25.18 -2.07 -6.18
C VAL A 217 25.06 -1.33 -7.51
N GLU A 218 23.93 -0.72 -7.82
CA GLU A 218 23.74 0.06 -9.05
C GLU A 218 24.70 1.25 -9.14
N LEU A 219 24.89 1.97 -8.04
CA LEU A 219 25.86 3.08 -7.99
C LEU A 219 27.29 2.59 -8.18
N ARG A 220 27.65 1.43 -7.63
CA ARG A 220 28.98 0.84 -7.83
C ARG A 220 29.18 0.34 -9.25
N VAL A 221 28.15 -0.25 -9.85
CA VAL A 221 28.19 -0.71 -11.25
C VAL A 221 28.36 0.49 -12.18
N LYS A 222 27.53 1.54 -12.04
CA LYS A 222 27.66 2.78 -12.83
C LYS A 222 29.05 3.42 -12.71
N ARG A 223 29.58 3.55 -11.50
CA ARG A 223 30.93 4.08 -11.30
C ARG A 223 32.02 3.21 -11.92
N ARG A 224 31.81 1.90 -11.99
CA ARG A 224 32.74 0.98 -12.67
C ARG A 224 32.66 1.10 -14.20
N GLU A 225 31.46 1.30 -14.73
CA GLU A 225 31.23 1.52 -16.15
C GLU A 225 31.79 2.86 -16.60
N GLU A 226 31.61 3.94 -15.84
CA GLU A 226 32.19 5.24 -16.09
C GLU A 226 33.75 5.20 -16.08
N LYS A 227 34.36 4.50 -15.11
CA LYS A 227 35.81 4.30 -15.07
C LYS A 227 36.31 3.46 -16.22
N ARG A 228 35.57 2.42 -16.67
CA ARG A 228 35.92 1.61 -17.82
C ARG A 228 35.82 2.40 -19.14
N ALA A 229 34.79 3.24 -19.25
CA ALA A 229 34.65 4.14 -20.40
C ALA A 229 35.75 5.18 -20.46
N ALA A 230 36.20 5.70 -19.30
CA ALA A 230 37.34 6.62 -19.21
C ALA A 230 38.68 5.94 -19.52
N ASP A 231 38.82 4.64 -19.26
CA ASP A 231 40.02 3.83 -19.49
C ASP A 231 40.10 3.23 -20.92
N GLY A 232 39.16 3.61 -21.80
CA GLY A 232 39.15 3.18 -23.22
C GLY A 232 38.89 1.67 -23.46
N ARG A 233 38.39 0.91 -22.47
CA ARG A 233 38.09 -0.50 -22.62
C ARG A 233 36.64 -0.69 -23.10
N PRO A 234 36.41 -1.44 -24.19
CA PRO A 234 35.05 -1.64 -24.71
C PRO A 234 34.16 -2.31 -23.68
N ALA A 235 32.90 -1.83 -23.59
CA ALA A 235 31.86 -2.42 -22.76
C ALA A 235 31.67 -3.91 -23.14
N VAL A 236 31.73 -4.78 -22.15
CA VAL A 236 31.36 -6.20 -22.35
C VAL A 236 29.83 -6.22 -22.55
N SER A 237 29.43 -6.22 -23.82
CA SER A 237 28.06 -6.49 -24.25
C SER A 237 27.66 -7.85 -23.67
N GLY A 238 26.73 -7.87 -22.72
CA GLY A 238 26.08 -9.09 -22.26
C GLY A 238 25.46 -9.79 -23.46
N ARG A 239 25.91 -11.01 -23.72
CA ARG A 239 25.35 -11.91 -24.73
C ARG A 239 23.83 -12.01 -24.57
N GLY A 240 23.10 -11.43 -25.51
CA GLY A 240 21.74 -11.81 -25.80
C GLY A 240 21.72 -13.25 -26.33
N PRO A 241 20.60 -13.96 -26.19
CA PRO A 241 20.46 -15.33 -26.70
C PRO A 241 20.68 -15.32 -28.23
N GLN A 242 21.63 -16.12 -28.69
CA GLN A 242 21.82 -16.39 -30.10
C GLN A 242 20.59 -17.13 -30.61
N GLU A 243 19.81 -16.48 -31.45
CA GLU A 243 18.90 -17.17 -32.37
C GLU A 243 19.74 -18.00 -33.33
N GLY A 244 19.61 -19.32 -33.21
CA GLY A 244 20.19 -20.27 -34.11
C GLY A 244 19.56 -20.13 -35.49
N GLY A 245 20.29 -19.62 -36.44
CA GLY A 245 20.03 -19.79 -37.86
C GLY A 245 20.29 -21.23 -38.22
N GLY A 246 19.23 -21.95 -38.58
CA GLY A 246 19.27 -23.19 -39.34
C GLY A 246 19.00 -22.87 -40.79
N ALA A 247 20.01 -22.97 -41.62
CA ALA A 247 19.87 -23.13 -43.06
C ALA A 247 19.59 -24.61 -43.31
N GLU A 248 18.58 -24.91 -44.08
CA GLU A 248 18.38 -25.76 -45.23
C GLU A 248 16.89 -26.03 -45.43
#